data_5b444dc5de7deeccc6b32431e9c46dac
#
_entry.id   5b444dc5de7deeccc6b32431e9c46dac
#
_cell.length_a   1.000
_cell.length_b   1.000
_cell.length_c   1.000
_cell.angle_alpha   90.00
_cell.angle_beta   90.00
_cell.angle_gamma   90.00
#
_symmetry.space_group_name_H-M   'P 1'
#
loop_
_entity.id
_entity.type
_entity.pdbx_description
1 polymer ?
#
loop_
_entity_poly.entity_id
_entity_poly.type
_entity_poly.pdbx_seq_one_letter_code
_entity_poly.pdbx_strand_id
1 'polypeptide(L)'
;MARRDNAAVPAAGVAGAAAQQLADELVREGGPVRQRAAEGLRELGALDQAIYSAVAATPTPALDEPLRRLSNAANNSGLWLATAAGLSVVGGRPGRRAAVRGVVAIGVTSALVNLAVKSVWARRRPDRARAGVPVRRNVPMPVSTSFPSGHAASGFAFAAAIGHDQPWLGLVLRFLSATVAYSRVHTGVHYPGDVVVGSLIGEGIGQAVAGLMDQLPPTRRDRAKKREVPDAADADGAQETE
;
A
#
# COMPACT_ATOMS: atom_id res chain seq x y z
N MET A 1 -55.78 -11.16 4.08
CA MET A 1 -54.66 -10.39 4.66
C MET A 1 -53.46 -11.31 4.74
N ALA A 2 -52.68 -11.44 3.67
CA ALA A 2 -51.57 -12.40 3.54
C ALA A 2 -50.27 -11.71 3.93
N ARG A 3 -49.63 -12.18 4.99
CA ARG A 3 -48.26 -11.82 5.33
C ARG A 3 -47.32 -12.33 4.24
N ARG A 4 -46.67 -11.42 3.55
CA ARG A 4 -45.52 -11.77 2.72
C ARG A 4 -44.34 -11.98 3.68
N ASP A 5 -43.95 -13.23 3.84
CA ASP A 5 -42.68 -13.59 4.47
C ASP A 5 -41.56 -13.04 3.59
N ASN A 6 -40.95 -11.98 4.09
CA ASN A 6 -39.75 -11.37 3.50
C ASN A 6 -38.59 -12.29 3.90
N ALA A 7 -38.38 -13.38 3.14
CA ALA A 7 -37.19 -14.21 3.28
C ALA A 7 -35.98 -13.33 3.05
N ALA A 8 -35.26 -13.04 4.13
CA ALA A 8 -33.99 -12.35 4.11
C ALA A 8 -33.02 -13.13 3.23
N VAL A 9 -32.74 -12.62 2.04
CA VAL A 9 -31.65 -13.09 1.19
C VAL A 9 -30.38 -13.01 2.04
N PRO A 10 -29.63 -14.12 2.27
CA PRO A 10 -28.40 -14.07 3.03
C PRO A 10 -27.46 -13.10 2.31
N ALA A 11 -26.99 -12.14 3.08
CA ALA A 11 -26.08 -11.09 2.64
C ALA A 11 -24.69 -11.65 2.35
N ALA A 12 -24.53 -12.38 1.25
CA ALA A 12 -23.24 -12.57 0.62
C ALA A 12 -22.78 -11.16 0.21
N GLY A 13 -21.91 -10.60 1.02
CA GLY A 13 -21.48 -9.21 0.87
C GLY A 13 -20.92 -8.97 -0.51
N VAL A 14 -21.18 -7.79 -1.04
CA VAL A 14 -20.75 -7.30 -2.37
C VAL A 14 -19.23 -7.39 -2.60
N ALA A 15 -18.45 -7.65 -1.55
CA ALA A 15 -17.01 -7.97 -1.61
C ALA A 15 -16.72 -9.32 -2.26
N GLY A 16 -17.61 -10.30 -2.08
CA GLY A 16 -17.56 -11.56 -2.79
C GLY A 16 -17.94 -11.44 -4.26
N ALA A 17 -18.60 -10.34 -4.69
CA ALA A 17 -19.14 -10.26 -6.03
C ALA A 17 -18.06 -10.24 -7.11
N ALA A 18 -16.94 -9.56 -6.93
CA ALA A 18 -15.85 -9.57 -7.93
C ALA A 18 -15.12 -10.91 -7.96
N ALA A 19 -14.79 -11.47 -6.77
CA ALA A 19 -14.23 -12.80 -6.66
C ALA A 19 -15.23 -13.87 -7.12
N GLN A 20 -16.53 -13.66 -6.86
CA GLN A 20 -17.60 -14.52 -7.29
C GLN A 20 -17.82 -14.45 -8.81
N GLN A 21 -17.79 -13.26 -9.40
CA GLN A 21 -17.88 -13.09 -10.85
C GLN A 21 -16.73 -13.78 -11.57
N LEU A 22 -15.49 -13.58 -11.08
CA LEU A 22 -14.31 -14.26 -11.63
C LEU A 22 -14.40 -15.78 -11.45
N ALA A 23 -14.89 -16.24 -10.29
CA ALA A 23 -15.10 -17.65 -10.02
C ALA A 23 -16.18 -18.25 -10.93
N ASP A 24 -17.28 -17.52 -11.17
CA ASP A 24 -18.35 -17.98 -12.05
C ASP A 24 -17.92 -17.99 -13.53
N GLU A 25 -17.05 -17.07 -13.93
CA GLU A 25 -16.45 -17.03 -15.26
C GLU A 25 -15.48 -18.20 -15.46
N LEU A 26 -14.62 -18.50 -14.48
CA LEU A 26 -13.74 -19.66 -14.46
C LEU A 26 -14.51 -21.00 -14.51
N VAL A 27 -15.66 -21.07 -13.85
CA VAL A 27 -16.52 -22.26 -13.88
C VAL A 27 -17.20 -22.44 -15.24
N ARG A 28 -17.64 -21.35 -15.89
CA ARG A 28 -18.26 -21.41 -17.24
C ARG A 28 -17.29 -21.90 -18.31
N GLU A 29 -16.01 -21.59 -18.19
CA GLU A 29 -15.00 -22.00 -19.16
C GLU A 29 -14.52 -23.46 -19.01
N GLY A 30 -14.92 -24.14 -17.93
CA GLY A 30 -14.79 -25.58 -17.70
C GLY A 30 -13.37 -26.11 -17.49
N GLY A 31 -13.27 -27.13 -16.63
CA GLY A 31 -12.04 -27.87 -16.34
C GLY A 31 -11.74 -27.92 -14.83
N PRO A 32 -11.18 -29.03 -14.34
CA PRO A 32 -10.98 -29.25 -12.89
C PRO A 32 -10.04 -28.25 -12.22
N VAL A 33 -9.08 -27.69 -12.95
CA VAL A 33 -8.15 -26.66 -12.43
C VAL A 33 -8.87 -25.32 -12.23
N ARG A 34 -9.72 -24.93 -13.17
CA ARG A 34 -10.48 -23.68 -13.10
C ARG A 34 -11.56 -23.74 -12.02
N GLN A 35 -12.18 -24.90 -11.85
CA GLN A 35 -13.15 -25.10 -10.75
C GLN A 35 -12.49 -24.96 -9.38
N ARG A 36 -11.31 -25.57 -9.16
CA ARG A 36 -10.54 -25.41 -7.92
C ARG A 36 -10.10 -23.96 -7.67
N ALA A 37 -9.68 -23.25 -8.73
CA ALA A 37 -9.36 -21.84 -8.62
C ALA A 37 -10.56 -20.99 -8.23
N ALA A 38 -11.75 -21.29 -8.80
CA ALA A 38 -12.99 -20.62 -8.48
C ALA A 38 -13.41 -20.85 -7.01
N GLU A 39 -13.28 -22.08 -6.52
CA GLU A 39 -13.54 -22.44 -5.11
C GLU A 39 -12.60 -21.67 -4.19
N GLY A 40 -11.29 -21.67 -4.45
CA GLY A 40 -10.31 -20.92 -3.68
C GLY A 40 -10.59 -19.41 -3.64
N LEU A 41 -11.01 -18.80 -4.76
CA LEU A 41 -11.42 -17.40 -4.78
C LEU A 41 -12.66 -17.11 -3.92
N ARG A 42 -13.64 -18.02 -3.91
CA ARG A 42 -14.82 -17.89 -3.05
C ARG A 42 -14.47 -18.01 -1.58
N GLU A 43 -13.59 -18.95 -1.21
CA GLU A 43 -13.10 -19.12 0.14
C GLU A 43 -12.32 -17.89 0.63
N LEU A 44 -11.41 -17.36 -0.20
CA LEU A 44 -10.70 -16.13 0.10
C LEU A 44 -11.64 -14.92 0.27
N GLY A 45 -12.68 -14.83 -0.56
CA GLY A 45 -13.71 -13.80 -0.43
C GLY A 45 -14.52 -13.92 0.87
N ALA A 46 -14.86 -15.14 1.28
CA ALA A 46 -15.56 -15.41 2.53
C ALA A 46 -14.68 -15.08 3.76
N LEU A 47 -13.40 -15.46 3.72
CA LEU A 47 -12.42 -15.14 4.77
C LEU A 47 -12.22 -13.62 4.90
N ASP A 48 -12.09 -12.93 3.78
CA ASP A 48 -11.93 -11.47 3.73
C ASP A 48 -13.12 -10.74 4.39
N GLN A 49 -14.33 -11.21 4.10
CA GLN A 49 -15.56 -10.71 4.73
C GLN A 49 -15.62 -11.03 6.23
N ALA A 50 -15.23 -12.24 6.62
CA ALA A 50 -15.25 -12.68 8.01
C ALA A 50 -14.28 -11.86 8.87
N ILE A 51 -13.05 -11.65 8.39
CA ILE A 51 -12.04 -10.83 9.08
C ILE A 51 -12.53 -9.37 9.18
N TYR A 52 -13.06 -8.81 8.09
CA TYR A 52 -13.61 -7.45 8.12
C TYR A 52 -14.72 -7.31 9.18
N SER A 53 -15.66 -8.25 9.22
CA SER A 53 -16.77 -8.25 10.18
C SER A 53 -16.28 -8.41 11.62
N ALA A 54 -15.26 -9.24 11.85
CA ALA A 54 -14.64 -9.40 13.16
C ALA A 54 -13.98 -8.10 13.64
N VAL A 55 -13.24 -7.40 12.76
CA VAL A 55 -12.63 -6.09 13.08
C VAL A 55 -13.70 -5.04 13.37
N ALA A 56 -14.78 -5.02 12.58
CA ALA A 56 -15.89 -4.09 12.77
C ALA A 56 -16.58 -4.29 14.13
N ALA A 57 -16.82 -5.55 14.51
CA ALA A 57 -17.51 -5.93 15.74
C ALA A 57 -16.65 -5.81 17.00
N THR A 58 -15.31 -5.83 16.89
CA THR A 58 -14.41 -5.77 18.05
C THR A 58 -14.34 -4.35 18.63
N PRO A 59 -14.73 -4.13 19.91
CA PRO A 59 -14.63 -2.82 20.53
C PRO A 59 -13.17 -2.44 20.83
N THR A 60 -12.72 -1.33 20.29
CA THR A 60 -11.34 -0.81 20.49
C THR A 60 -11.34 0.68 20.79
N PRO A 61 -12.04 1.15 21.85
CA PRO A 61 -12.25 2.59 22.08
C PRO A 61 -10.94 3.39 22.19
N ALA A 62 -9.87 2.80 22.75
CA ALA A 62 -8.56 3.43 22.86
C ALA A 62 -7.84 3.59 21.52
N LEU A 63 -8.14 2.75 20.52
CA LEU A 63 -7.50 2.79 19.20
C LEU A 63 -8.33 3.56 18.16
N ASP A 64 -9.62 3.76 18.39
CA ASP A 64 -10.53 4.33 17.40
C ASP A 64 -10.07 5.71 16.92
N GLU A 65 -9.76 6.63 17.84
CA GLU A 65 -9.32 7.97 17.48
C GLU A 65 -7.89 8.03 16.91
N PRO A 66 -6.87 7.38 17.52
CA PRO A 66 -5.52 7.34 16.93
C PRO A 66 -5.50 6.77 15.51
N LEU A 67 -6.18 5.65 15.27
CA LEU A 67 -6.22 5.03 13.94
C LEU A 67 -7.01 5.87 12.93
N ARG A 68 -8.07 6.55 13.36
CA ARG A 68 -8.82 7.50 12.54
C ARG A 68 -7.94 8.67 12.10
N ARG A 69 -7.18 9.27 13.03
CA ARG A 69 -6.24 10.36 12.75
C ARG A 69 -5.13 9.91 11.81
N LEU A 70 -4.53 8.75 12.06
CA LEU A 70 -3.50 8.16 11.20
C LEU A 70 -4.03 7.91 9.79
N SER A 71 -5.22 7.33 9.66
CA SER A 71 -5.89 7.11 8.40
C SER A 71 -6.08 8.40 7.60
N ASN A 72 -6.47 9.50 8.27
CA ASN A 72 -6.62 10.81 7.64
C ASN A 72 -5.27 11.45 7.28
N ALA A 73 -4.25 11.34 8.13
CA ALA A 73 -2.91 11.87 7.86
C ALA A 73 -2.26 11.23 6.62
N ALA A 74 -2.61 9.97 6.34
CA ALA A 74 -2.13 9.26 5.17
C ALA A 74 -2.89 9.61 3.87
N ASN A 75 -3.96 10.41 3.94
CA ASN A 75 -4.68 10.85 2.74
C ASN A 75 -3.75 11.64 1.81
N ASN A 76 -3.95 11.48 0.51
CA ASN A 76 -3.16 12.14 -0.53
C ASN A 76 -1.63 11.97 -0.35
N SER A 77 -1.22 10.85 0.25
CA SER A 77 0.18 10.57 0.61
C SER A 77 0.82 11.60 1.56
N GLY A 78 0.02 12.42 2.26
CA GLY A 78 0.50 13.54 3.08
C GLY A 78 1.53 13.11 4.13
N LEU A 79 1.27 12.02 4.85
CA LEU A 79 2.19 11.44 5.83
C LEU A 79 3.56 11.12 5.23
N TRP A 80 3.57 10.51 4.05
CA TRP A 80 4.80 10.08 3.37
C TRP A 80 5.57 11.27 2.79
N LEU A 81 4.86 12.25 2.23
CA LEU A 81 5.48 13.49 1.73
C LEU A 81 6.08 14.32 2.85
N ALA A 82 5.41 14.41 4.01
CA ALA A 82 5.96 15.05 5.20
C ALA A 82 7.22 14.34 5.71
N THR A 83 7.20 12.99 5.73
CA THR A 83 8.37 12.18 6.09
C THR A 83 9.53 12.41 5.10
N ALA A 84 9.26 12.44 3.80
CA ALA A 84 10.27 12.74 2.76
C ALA A 84 10.87 14.15 2.94
N ALA A 85 10.04 15.13 3.24
CA ALA A 85 10.50 16.49 3.53
C ALA A 85 11.42 16.53 4.76
N GLY A 86 11.02 15.89 5.86
CA GLY A 86 11.85 15.76 7.07
C GLY A 86 13.20 15.09 6.79
N LEU A 87 13.21 13.97 6.07
CA LEU A 87 14.44 13.27 5.65
C LEU A 87 15.33 14.14 4.76
N SER A 88 14.74 14.96 3.91
CA SER A 88 15.50 15.87 3.03
C SER A 88 16.19 16.98 3.80
N VAL A 89 15.62 17.42 4.94
CA VAL A 89 16.18 18.49 5.79
C VAL A 89 17.25 17.93 6.72
N VAL A 90 16.91 16.86 7.47
CA VAL A 90 17.80 16.38 8.56
C VAL A 90 18.75 15.27 8.12
N GLY A 91 18.44 14.52 7.06
CA GLY A 91 19.19 13.34 6.62
C GLY A 91 20.39 13.62 5.71
N GLY A 92 20.73 14.88 5.45
CA GLY A 92 21.83 15.26 4.57
C GLY A 92 21.65 14.70 3.14
N ARG A 93 22.76 14.31 2.50
CA ARG A 93 22.74 13.74 1.14
C ARG A 93 22.07 12.35 1.08
N PRO A 94 22.36 11.40 1.98
CA PRO A 94 21.69 10.11 1.99
C PRO A 94 20.18 10.24 2.19
N GLY A 95 19.74 11.09 3.14
CA GLY A 95 18.33 11.33 3.39
C GLY A 95 17.60 11.94 2.18
N ARG A 96 18.22 12.89 1.49
CA ARG A 96 17.65 13.47 0.26
C ARG A 96 17.51 12.45 -0.87
N ARG A 97 18.51 11.58 -1.06
CA ARG A 97 18.45 10.50 -2.05
C ARG A 97 17.29 9.55 -1.74
N ALA A 98 17.22 9.09 -0.49
CA ALA A 98 16.15 8.22 -0.03
C ALA A 98 14.76 8.87 -0.19
N ALA A 99 14.62 10.15 0.19
CA ALA A 99 13.38 10.90 0.04
C ALA A 99 12.93 11.00 -1.43
N VAL A 100 13.83 11.30 -2.36
CA VAL A 100 13.54 11.35 -3.80
C VAL A 100 13.05 9.98 -4.29
N ARG A 101 13.74 8.90 -3.93
CA ARG A 101 13.32 7.53 -4.28
C ARG A 101 11.92 7.22 -3.76
N GLY A 102 11.66 7.55 -2.48
CA GLY A 102 10.35 7.36 -1.88
C GLY A 102 9.24 8.13 -2.59
N VAL A 103 9.47 9.40 -2.94
CA VAL A 103 8.50 10.23 -3.66
C VAL A 103 8.25 9.71 -5.07
N VAL A 104 9.29 9.32 -5.80
CA VAL A 104 9.15 8.71 -7.13
C VAL A 104 8.37 7.40 -7.04
N ALA A 105 8.66 6.55 -6.05
CA ALA A 105 7.94 5.30 -5.83
C ALA A 105 6.45 5.53 -5.56
N ILE A 106 6.09 6.53 -4.75
CA ILE A 106 4.68 6.94 -4.54
C ILE A 106 4.04 7.36 -5.87
N GLY A 107 4.71 8.20 -6.64
CA GLY A 107 4.18 8.69 -7.92
C GLY A 107 3.89 7.56 -8.90
N VAL A 108 4.85 6.66 -9.10
CA VAL A 108 4.71 5.47 -9.96
C VAL A 108 3.58 4.56 -9.44
N THR A 109 3.56 4.28 -8.14
CA THR A 109 2.51 3.45 -7.53
C THR A 109 1.13 4.06 -7.69
N SER A 110 0.99 5.36 -7.45
CA SER A 110 -0.29 6.07 -7.60
C SER A 110 -0.78 6.03 -9.04
N ALA A 111 0.11 6.22 -10.01
CA ALA A 111 -0.24 6.14 -11.42
C ALA A 111 -0.68 4.72 -11.80
N LEU A 112 0.11 3.69 -11.48
CA LEU A 112 -0.20 2.30 -11.82
C LEU A 112 -1.49 1.81 -11.15
N VAL A 113 -1.65 2.06 -9.84
CA VAL A 113 -2.83 1.62 -9.10
C VAL A 113 -4.10 2.32 -9.60
N ASN A 114 -4.08 3.63 -9.81
CA ASN A 114 -5.28 4.38 -10.19
C ASN A 114 -5.63 4.25 -11.68
N LEU A 115 -4.65 4.18 -12.58
CA LEU A 115 -4.88 4.17 -14.02
C LEU A 115 -5.03 2.74 -14.58
N ALA A 116 -4.25 1.78 -14.07
CA ALA A 116 -4.24 0.43 -14.61
C ALA A 116 -5.10 -0.54 -13.78
N VAL A 117 -4.80 -0.68 -12.48
CA VAL A 117 -5.42 -1.76 -11.68
C VAL A 117 -6.86 -1.47 -11.32
N LYS A 118 -7.18 -0.23 -10.91
CA LYS A 118 -8.57 0.15 -10.56
C LYS A 118 -9.53 0.19 -11.74
N SER A 119 -9.03 0.39 -12.95
CA SER A 119 -9.86 0.36 -14.16
C SER A 119 -10.29 -1.05 -14.55
N VAL A 120 -9.52 -2.07 -14.15
CA VAL A 120 -9.82 -3.47 -14.47
C VAL A 120 -10.68 -4.12 -13.38
N TRP A 121 -10.50 -3.74 -12.10
CA TRP A 121 -11.20 -4.37 -10.98
C TRP A 121 -12.06 -3.40 -10.18
N ALA A 122 -13.36 -3.37 -10.51
CA ALA A 122 -14.36 -2.52 -9.87
C ALA A 122 -14.96 -3.16 -8.61
N ARG A 123 -14.17 -3.37 -7.55
CA ARG A 123 -14.67 -3.86 -6.26
C ARG A 123 -15.35 -2.74 -5.48
N ARG A 124 -16.60 -2.97 -5.04
CA ARG A 124 -17.31 -2.04 -4.15
C ARG A 124 -16.67 -2.01 -2.76
N ARG A 125 -16.74 -0.84 -2.13
CA ARG A 125 -16.26 -0.67 -0.74
C ARG A 125 -17.17 -1.32 0.27
N PRO A 126 -16.66 -1.64 1.48
CA PRO A 126 -17.47 -2.15 2.58
C PRO A 126 -18.63 -1.22 2.92
N ASP A 127 -19.79 -1.81 3.24
CA ASP A 127 -20.91 -1.08 3.86
C ASP A 127 -20.70 -1.05 5.38
N ARG A 128 -20.26 0.12 5.88
CA ARG A 128 -19.98 0.34 7.29
C ARG A 128 -21.20 0.18 8.18
N ALA A 129 -22.35 0.68 7.72
CA ALA A 129 -23.58 0.65 8.48
C ALA A 129 -24.04 -0.79 8.67
N ARG A 130 -23.99 -1.57 7.60
CA ARG A 130 -24.36 -3.00 7.63
C ARG A 130 -23.39 -3.83 8.47
N ALA A 131 -22.12 -3.48 8.49
CA ALA A 131 -21.11 -4.16 9.29
C ALA A 131 -21.06 -3.70 10.75
N GLY A 132 -21.84 -2.69 11.12
CA GLY A 132 -21.86 -2.15 12.49
C GLY A 132 -20.58 -1.39 12.88
N VAL A 133 -19.84 -0.83 11.93
CA VAL A 133 -18.63 -0.04 12.22
C VAL A 133 -19.01 1.20 13.04
N PRO A 134 -18.43 1.40 14.24
CA PRO A 134 -18.74 2.55 15.07
C PRO A 134 -18.51 3.89 14.35
N VAL A 135 -19.47 4.84 14.46
CA VAL A 135 -19.40 6.15 13.79
C VAL A 135 -18.11 6.91 14.14
N ARG A 136 -17.61 6.77 15.36
CA ARG A 136 -16.34 7.40 15.81
C ARG A 136 -15.11 6.96 15.02
N ARG A 137 -15.16 5.79 14.32
CA ARG A 137 -14.09 5.31 13.42
C ARG A 137 -14.19 5.92 12.02
N ASN A 138 -15.28 6.59 11.68
CA ASN A 138 -15.53 7.01 10.31
C ASN A 138 -14.53 8.07 9.84
N VAL A 139 -14.02 7.84 8.63
CA VAL A 139 -13.29 8.80 7.79
C VAL A 139 -14.10 9.06 6.52
N PRO A 140 -13.85 10.11 5.75
CA PRO A 140 -14.49 10.31 4.45
C PRO A 140 -14.37 9.05 3.58
N MET A 141 -15.49 8.58 3.00
CA MET A 141 -15.48 7.43 2.12
C MET A 141 -14.92 7.85 0.75
N PRO A 142 -13.82 7.22 0.29
CA PRO A 142 -13.29 7.54 -1.02
C PRO A 142 -14.27 7.12 -2.13
N VAL A 143 -14.37 7.91 -3.19
CA VAL A 143 -15.27 7.66 -4.33
C VAL A 143 -14.76 6.58 -5.30
N SER A 144 -13.46 6.27 -5.27
CA SER A 144 -12.87 5.23 -6.13
C SER A 144 -13.20 3.82 -5.64
N THR A 145 -12.96 2.82 -6.50
CA THR A 145 -13.11 1.39 -6.16
C THR A 145 -12.28 0.99 -4.94
N SER A 146 -12.71 -0.09 -4.24
CA SER A 146 -12.04 -0.56 -3.03
C SER A 146 -10.68 -1.18 -3.33
N PHE A 147 -10.59 -1.98 -4.35
CA PHE A 147 -9.42 -2.79 -4.67
C PHE A 147 -8.53 -2.15 -5.74
N PRO A 148 -7.21 -2.25 -5.59
CA PRO A 148 -6.49 -2.45 -4.34
C PRO A 148 -6.41 -1.17 -3.52
N SER A 149 -5.97 -1.27 -2.25
CA SER A 149 -5.81 -0.10 -1.38
C SER A 149 -4.64 0.77 -1.81
N GLY A 150 -4.94 1.98 -2.31
CA GLY A 150 -3.89 2.95 -2.69
C GLY A 150 -3.07 3.46 -1.51
N HIS A 151 -3.66 3.57 -0.30
CA HIS A 151 -2.94 3.97 0.92
C HIS A 151 -1.90 2.92 1.33
N ALA A 152 -2.27 1.64 1.30
CA ALA A 152 -1.34 0.55 1.57
C ALA A 152 -0.23 0.51 0.51
N ALA A 153 -0.60 0.58 -0.78
CA ALA A 153 0.37 0.56 -1.87
C ALA A 153 1.38 1.72 -1.78
N SER A 154 0.92 2.96 -1.59
CA SER A 154 1.82 4.12 -1.47
C SER A 154 2.73 4.02 -0.25
N GLY A 155 2.21 3.55 0.90
CA GLY A 155 3.01 3.40 2.12
C GLY A 155 4.13 2.37 1.96
N PHE A 156 3.80 1.19 1.45
CA PHE A 156 4.79 0.13 1.26
C PHE A 156 5.78 0.45 0.14
N ALA A 157 5.35 1.13 -0.94
CA ALA A 157 6.28 1.60 -1.97
C ALA A 157 7.29 2.61 -1.42
N PHE A 158 6.83 3.55 -0.61
CA PHE A 158 7.69 4.53 0.06
C PHE A 158 8.69 3.84 1.00
N ALA A 159 8.20 2.94 1.85
CA ALA A 159 9.03 2.21 2.79
C ALA A 159 10.07 1.32 2.10
N ALA A 160 9.69 0.63 1.03
CA ALA A 160 10.58 -0.22 0.25
C ALA A 160 11.69 0.59 -0.44
N ALA A 161 11.31 1.70 -1.08
CA ALA A 161 12.26 2.56 -1.79
C ALA A 161 13.29 3.21 -0.85
N ILE A 162 12.87 3.64 0.35
CA ILE A 162 13.79 4.18 1.37
C ILE A 162 14.63 3.07 1.98
N GLY A 163 14.03 1.92 2.25
CA GLY A 163 14.70 0.76 2.84
C GLY A 163 15.84 0.20 1.99
N HIS A 164 15.85 0.50 0.69
CA HIS A 164 16.93 0.13 -0.21
C HIS A 164 18.28 0.75 0.21
N ASP A 165 18.27 2.03 0.56
CA ASP A 165 19.48 2.74 1.04
C ASP A 165 19.63 2.69 2.57
N GLN A 166 18.52 2.59 3.30
CA GLN A 166 18.47 2.71 4.76
C GLN A 166 17.59 1.58 5.36
N PRO A 167 18.12 0.36 5.50
CA PRO A 167 17.33 -0.83 5.86
C PRO A 167 16.51 -0.67 7.15
N TRP A 168 17.13 -0.12 8.22
CA TRP A 168 16.43 0.11 9.48
C TRP A 168 15.27 1.09 9.38
N LEU A 169 15.49 2.20 8.66
CA LEU A 169 14.42 3.17 8.43
C LEU A 169 13.31 2.56 7.58
N GLY A 170 13.68 1.78 6.56
CA GLY A 170 12.72 1.03 5.75
C GLY A 170 11.88 0.06 6.58
N LEU A 171 12.47 -0.60 7.59
CA LEU A 171 11.72 -1.47 8.51
C LEU A 171 10.70 -0.68 9.34
N VAL A 172 11.12 0.43 9.94
CA VAL A 172 10.23 1.31 10.72
C VAL A 172 9.09 1.84 9.85
N LEU A 173 9.40 2.26 8.62
CA LEU A 173 8.39 2.75 7.69
C LEU A 173 7.44 1.64 7.21
N ARG A 174 7.88 0.39 7.07
CA ARG A 174 6.99 -0.76 6.79
C ARG A 174 6.03 -1.01 7.94
N PHE A 175 6.50 -0.92 9.18
CA PHE A 175 5.62 -1.04 10.36
C PHE A 175 4.56 0.08 10.38
N LEU A 176 4.97 1.33 10.11
CA LEU A 176 4.02 2.45 9.99
C LEU A 176 3.05 2.24 8.83
N SER A 177 3.53 1.74 7.67
CA SER A 177 2.68 1.43 6.51
C SER A 177 1.67 0.33 6.82
N ALA A 178 2.07 -0.70 7.57
CA ALA A 178 1.16 -1.75 8.03
C ALA A 178 0.09 -1.20 8.99
N THR A 179 0.47 -0.27 9.88
CA THR A 179 -0.47 0.40 10.78
C THR A 179 -1.46 1.28 10.00
N VAL A 180 -0.99 2.01 8.98
CA VAL A 180 -1.87 2.75 8.05
C VAL A 180 -2.79 1.79 7.30
N ALA A 181 -2.27 0.69 6.76
CA ALA A 181 -3.06 -0.33 6.07
C ALA A 181 -4.16 -0.91 6.97
N TYR A 182 -3.81 -1.29 8.21
CA TYR A 182 -4.78 -1.73 9.22
C TYR A 182 -5.83 -0.66 9.53
N SER A 183 -5.42 0.60 9.66
CA SER A 183 -6.35 1.70 9.92
C SER A 183 -7.44 1.83 8.85
N ARG A 184 -7.16 1.43 7.59
CA ARG A 184 -8.14 1.45 6.49
C ARG A 184 -9.21 0.36 6.65
N VAL A 185 -8.85 -0.80 7.20
CA VAL A 185 -9.80 -1.86 7.56
C VAL A 185 -10.60 -1.44 8.78
N HIS A 186 -9.93 -0.96 9.83
CA HIS A 186 -10.54 -0.52 11.08
C HIS A 186 -11.55 0.63 10.89
N THR A 187 -11.26 1.59 10.00
CA THR A 187 -12.17 2.68 9.64
C THR A 187 -13.25 2.26 8.63
N GLY A 188 -13.26 1.00 8.20
CA GLY A 188 -14.28 0.41 7.35
C GLY A 188 -14.28 0.89 5.90
N VAL A 189 -13.14 1.36 5.36
CA VAL A 189 -13.05 1.84 3.96
C VAL A 189 -12.48 0.81 3.00
N HIS A 190 -11.82 -0.23 3.52
CA HIS A 190 -11.22 -1.31 2.75
C HIS A 190 -11.44 -2.67 3.42
N TYR A 191 -11.47 -3.72 2.62
CA TYR A 191 -11.36 -5.09 3.10
C TYR A 191 -9.89 -5.46 3.37
N PRO A 192 -9.62 -6.50 4.22
CA PRO A 192 -8.26 -7.00 4.44
C PRO A 192 -7.50 -7.33 3.15
N GLY A 193 -8.12 -8.02 2.20
CA GLY A 193 -7.52 -8.37 0.92
C GLY A 193 -7.10 -7.16 0.09
N ASP A 194 -7.85 -6.05 0.16
CA ASP A 194 -7.49 -4.81 -0.55
C ASP A 194 -6.15 -4.26 -0.05
N VAL A 195 -5.94 -4.30 1.27
CA VAL A 195 -4.71 -3.77 1.87
C VAL A 195 -3.54 -4.71 1.71
N VAL A 196 -3.75 -6.03 1.79
CA VAL A 196 -2.70 -7.03 1.56
C VAL A 196 -2.17 -6.93 0.14
N VAL A 197 -3.05 -6.97 -0.86
CA VAL A 197 -2.64 -6.88 -2.28
C VAL A 197 -2.04 -5.51 -2.57
N GLY A 198 -2.61 -4.43 -2.04
CA GLY A 198 -2.03 -3.10 -2.16
C GLY A 198 -0.61 -3.03 -1.59
N SER A 199 -0.36 -3.63 -0.42
CA SER A 199 0.96 -3.68 0.21
C SER A 199 1.98 -4.43 -0.64
N LEU A 200 1.61 -5.58 -1.20
CA LEU A 200 2.49 -6.38 -2.07
C LEU A 200 2.84 -5.63 -3.36
N ILE A 201 1.85 -5.01 -4.00
CA ILE A 201 2.07 -4.17 -5.19
C ILE A 201 3.01 -3.01 -4.86
N GLY A 202 2.77 -2.32 -3.74
CA GLY A 202 3.60 -1.21 -3.31
C GLY A 202 5.03 -1.63 -3.03
N GLU A 203 5.23 -2.70 -2.28
CA GLU A 203 6.56 -3.24 -1.98
C GLU A 203 7.34 -3.56 -3.26
N GLY A 204 6.70 -4.27 -4.21
CA GLY A 204 7.33 -4.61 -5.49
C GLY A 204 7.71 -3.39 -6.33
N ILE A 205 6.81 -2.40 -6.41
CA ILE A 205 7.08 -1.15 -7.16
C ILE A 205 8.20 -0.35 -6.48
N GLY A 206 8.19 -0.24 -5.14
CA GLY A 206 9.22 0.47 -4.40
C GLY A 206 10.61 -0.11 -4.63
N GLN A 207 10.75 -1.44 -4.57
CA GLN A 207 11.99 -2.15 -4.88
C GLN A 207 12.43 -1.93 -6.34
N ALA A 208 11.51 -2.05 -7.30
CA ALA A 208 11.80 -1.86 -8.70
C ALA A 208 12.28 -0.43 -9.00
N VAL A 209 11.59 0.58 -8.46
CA VAL A 209 11.98 1.99 -8.62
C VAL A 209 13.36 2.25 -8.02
N ALA A 210 13.65 1.73 -6.83
CA ALA A 210 14.95 1.91 -6.20
C ALA A 210 16.08 1.28 -7.03
N GLY A 211 15.89 0.04 -7.51
CA GLY A 211 16.85 -0.65 -8.36
C GLY A 211 17.07 0.03 -9.72
N LEU A 212 16.00 0.54 -10.35
CA LEU A 212 16.11 1.29 -11.60
C LEU A 212 16.86 2.61 -11.40
N MET A 213 16.64 3.31 -10.29
CA MET A 213 17.34 4.55 -9.99
C MET A 213 18.84 4.34 -9.74
N ASP A 214 19.28 3.15 -9.32
CA ASP A 214 20.71 2.83 -9.20
C ASP A 214 21.40 2.67 -10.56
N GLN A 215 20.65 2.27 -11.58
CA GLN A 215 21.18 2.09 -12.93
C GLN A 215 21.31 3.43 -13.69
N LEU A 216 20.74 4.52 -13.17
CA LEU A 216 20.86 5.82 -13.79
C LEU A 216 22.30 6.34 -13.65
N PRO A 217 22.90 6.89 -14.75
CA PRO A 217 24.25 7.43 -14.71
C PRO A 217 24.34 8.57 -13.70
N PRO A 218 25.49 8.72 -12.99
CA PRO A 218 25.68 9.80 -12.04
C PRO A 218 25.49 11.16 -12.71
N THR A 219 24.82 12.07 -12.01
CA THR A 219 24.54 13.40 -12.53
C THR A 219 25.83 14.17 -12.84
N ARG A 220 25.74 15.19 -13.73
CA ARG A 220 26.89 16.06 -14.02
C ARG A 220 27.53 16.64 -12.75
N ARG A 221 26.73 16.91 -11.72
CA ARG A 221 27.16 17.45 -10.43
C ARG A 221 27.96 16.42 -9.62
N ASP A 222 27.56 15.15 -9.66
CA ASP A 222 28.28 14.07 -8.99
C ASP A 222 29.63 13.81 -9.66
N ARG A 223 29.70 13.91 -11.00
CA ARG A 223 30.94 13.78 -11.78
C ARG A 223 31.89 14.94 -11.55
N ALA A 224 31.39 16.19 -11.46
CA ALA A 224 32.21 17.35 -11.17
C ALA A 224 32.88 17.22 -9.79
N LYS A 225 32.11 16.77 -8.78
CA LYS A 225 32.61 16.63 -7.42
C LYS A 225 33.63 15.50 -7.26
N LYS A 226 33.50 14.41 -8.03
CA LYS A 226 34.48 13.32 -8.03
C LYS A 226 35.82 13.77 -8.67
N ARG A 227 35.80 14.82 -9.50
CA ARG A 227 37.01 15.41 -10.09
C ARG A 227 37.72 16.41 -9.17
N GLU A 228 36.99 17.00 -8.21
CA GLU A 228 37.51 17.98 -7.25
C GLU A 228 38.19 17.34 -6.02
N VAL A 229 38.03 16.02 -5.80
CA VAL A 229 38.73 15.25 -4.76
C VAL A 229 39.85 14.47 -5.47
N PRO A 230 41.09 14.95 -5.51
CA PRO A 230 42.23 14.15 -6.00
C PRO A 230 42.38 12.91 -5.08
N ASP A 231 42.62 11.74 -5.67
CA ASP A 231 42.98 10.54 -4.92
C ASP A 231 44.22 10.84 -4.08
N ALA A 232 44.05 10.84 -2.76
CA ALA A 232 45.17 11.04 -1.81
C ALA A 232 46.19 9.89 -1.88
N ALA A 233 45.98 8.90 -2.73
CA ALA A 233 46.86 7.77 -2.94
C ALA A 233 48.09 8.08 -3.81
N ASP A 234 48.02 9.15 -4.66
CA ASP A 234 49.16 9.50 -5.54
C ASP A 234 50.18 10.47 -4.90
N ALA A 235 49.92 10.90 -3.63
CA ALA A 235 50.82 11.84 -2.95
C ALA A 235 51.93 11.15 -2.16
N ASP A 236 51.83 9.84 -1.88
CA ASP A 236 52.80 9.12 -1.03
C ASP A 236 53.92 8.42 -1.81
N GLY A 237 53.81 8.40 -3.15
CA GLY A 237 54.82 7.77 -4.03
C GLY A 237 55.98 8.66 -4.46
N ALA A 238 56.03 9.93 -4.04
CA ALA A 238 57.04 10.90 -4.54
C ALA A 238 58.17 11.20 -3.53
N GLN A 239 58.22 10.53 -2.36
CA GLN A 239 59.23 10.80 -1.34
C GLN A 239 60.25 9.67 -1.06
N GLU A 240 60.32 8.63 -1.88
CA GLU A 240 61.35 7.57 -1.74
C GLU A 240 62.33 7.51 -2.93
N THR A 241 62.84 8.61 -3.42
CA THR A 241 64.05 8.63 -4.27
C THR A 241 64.84 9.92 -4.04
N GLU A 242 65.61 10.00 -2.94
CA GLU A 242 66.85 10.72 -2.81
C GLU A 242 67.80 10.01 -1.85
#